data_235414f8f53e79fdf82beaefc3475860
#
_entry.id   235414f8f53e79fdf82beaefc3475860
#
_cell.length_a   1.000
_cell.length_b   1.000
_cell.length_c   1.000
_cell.angle_alpha   90.00
_cell.angle_beta   90.00
_cell.angle_gamma   90.00
#
_symmetry.space_group_name_H-M   'P 1'
#
loop_
_entity.id
_entity.type
_entity.pdbx_description
1 polymer ?
#
loop_
_entity_poly.entity_id
_entity_poly.type
_entity_poly.pdbx_seq_one_letter_code
_entity_poly.pdbx_strand_id
1 'polypeptide(L)'
;MKILCILYDDPKNGMPSSYARDDLPKIDKYPDGMTLPTPKAIDFTPGELLGCKSGELGLRKFLEDAGHTLVVTSDKDGDGCEADKELVDADVVISQPFFPYYLTREKMETAPNLKMAITAGIGSDHVDLQAAMDRKIDVVEVTFCNSRSVAEHIVMQILSLVRDYHNQHRIINEGGWNIADAVQRSYDLEGMHVGTVAAGRIGLDA
;
A
#
# COMPACT_ATOMS: atom_id res chain seq x y z
N MET A 1 17.89 17.69 -0.66
CA MET A 1 17.67 16.64 -1.67
C MET A 1 16.28 16.83 -2.26
N LYS A 2 16.13 16.49 -3.54
CA LYS A 2 14.83 16.41 -4.21
C LYS A 2 14.32 14.98 -4.18
N ILE A 3 13.13 14.78 -3.66
CA ILE A 3 12.47 13.48 -3.56
C ILE A 3 11.26 13.50 -4.47
N LEU A 4 11.26 12.62 -5.47
CA LEU A 4 10.11 12.40 -6.35
C LEU A 4 9.28 11.25 -5.78
N CYS A 5 8.02 11.48 -5.51
CA CYS A 5 7.09 10.49 -4.98
C CYS A 5 5.95 10.25 -5.99
N ILE A 6 5.79 9.00 -6.40
CA ILE A 6 4.72 8.60 -7.32
C ILE A 6 3.56 8.05 -6.50
N LEU A 7 2.46 8.82 -6.48
CA LEU A 7 1.21 8.44 -5.81
C LEU A 7 0.05 8.61 -6.77
N TYR A 8 -0.95 7.73 -6.66
CA TYR A 8 -2.21 7.94 -7.38
C TYR A 8 -2.97 9.11 -6.75
N ASP A 9 -3.67 9.88 -7.60
CA ASP A 9 -4.53 10.96 -7.15
C ASP A 9 -5.63 10.42 -6.24
N ASP A 10 -5.68 10.91 -5.03
CA ASP A 10 -6.76 10.67 -4.11
C ASP A 10 -7.73 11.85 -4.18
N PRO A 11 -8.97 11.67 -4.27
CA PRO A 11 -9.92 10.63 -4.66
C PRO A 11 -10.48 10.82 -6.08
N LYS A 12 -9.83 11.60 -6.94
CA LYS A 12 -10.39 12.00 -8.24
C LYS A 12 -10.41 10.88 -9.28
N ASN A 13 -9.50 9.93 -9.16
CA ASN A 13 -9.29 8.89 -10.17
C ASN A 13 -9.61 7.50 -9.64
N GLY A 14 -10.86 7.25 -9.30
CA GLY A 14 -11.35 5.90 -9.07
C GLY A 14 -11.86 5.57 -7.68
N MET A 15 -11.71 6.46 -6.70
CA MET A 15 -12.40 6.29 -5.43
C MET A 15 -13.58 7.25 -5.35
N PRO A 16 -14.78 6.76 -4.99
CA PRO A 16 -15.91 7.63 -4.68
C PRO A 16 -15.51 8.62 -3.58
N SER A 17 -16.01 9.84 -3.65
CA SER A 17 -15.76 10.87 -2.62
C SER A 17 -16.15 10.42 -1.20
N SER A 18 -17.07 9.44 -1.09
CA SER A 18 -17.45 8.79 0.16
C SER A 18 -16.33 8.00 0.83
N TYR A 19 -15.25 7.72 0.12
CA TYR A 19 -14.03 7.10 0.66
C TYR A 19 -12.91 8.11 0.88
N ALA A 20 -13.17 9.40 0.67
CA ALA A 20 -12.22 10.44 1.04
C ALA A 20 -11.92 10.32 2.54
N ARG A 21 -10.66 10.22 2.89
CA ARG A 21 -10.22 9.89 4.26
C ARG A 21 -10.63 10.95 5.30
N ASP A 22 -10.82 12.16 4.87
CA ASP A 22 -11.28 13.24 5.74
C ASP A 22 -12.71 13.06 6.24
N ASP A 23 -13.52 12.29 5.50
CA ASP A 23 -14.90 11.98 5.87
C ASP A 23 -14.98 10.75 6.80
N LEU A 24 -13.87 10.05 7.01
CA LEU A 24 -13.80 8.93 7.93
C LEU A 24 -13.54 9.42 9.36
N PRO A 25 -14.19 8.80 10.37
CA PRO A 25 -13.87 9.08 11.75
C PRO A 25 -12.39 8.85 12.03
N LYS A 26 -11.73 9.79 12.68
CA LYS A 26 -10.37 9.56 13.16
C LYS A 26 -10.39 8.52 14.28
N ILE A 27 -9.49 7.55 14.17
CA ILE A 27 -9.36 6.47 15.15
C ILE A 27 -8.13 6.74 15.99
N ASP A 28 -8.33 7.20 17.22
CA ASP A 28 -7.24 7.43 18.17
C ASP A 28 -6.81 6.14 18.87
N LYS A 29 -7.74 5.21 19.02
CA LYS A 29 -7.54 3.95 19.74
C LYS A 29 -8.28 2.82 19.06
N TYR A 30 -7.71 1.62 19.14
CA TYR A 30 -8.44 0.41 18.86
C TYR A 30 -9.51 0.13 19.93
N PRO A 31 -10.52 -0.73 19.65
CA PRO A 31 -11.61 -1.01 20.58
C PRO A 31 -11.17 -1.52 21.96
N ASP A 32 -10.01 -2.15 22.06
CA ASP A 32 -9.40 -2.63 23.30
C ASP A 32 -8.59 -1.56 24.06
N GLY A 33 -8.63 -0.32 23.59
CA GLY A 33 -7.91 0.80 24.19
C GLY A 33 -6.46 0.95 23.71
N MET A 34 -5.98 0.09 22.81
CA MET A 34 -4.65 0.26 22.21
C MET A 34 -4.61 1.51 21.32
N THR A 35 -3.53 2.24 21.41
CA THR A 35 -3.25 3.36 20.50
C THR A 35 -2.64 2.85 19.20
N LEU A 36 -2.91 3.55 18.10
CA LEU A 36 -2.21 3.30 16.84
C LEU A 36 -0.70 3.52 17.04
N PRO A 37 0.15 2.62 16.51
CA PRO A 37 1.59 2.81 16.60
C PRO A 37 1.99 4.08 15.84
N THR A 38 2.68 4.98 16.53
CA THR A 38 3.21 6.21 15.94
C THR A 38 4.73 6.16 16.00
N PRO A 39 5.43 6.35 14.88
CA PRO A 39 6.90 6.43 14.90
C PRO A 39 7.36 7.59 15.79
N LYS A 40 8.28 7.31 16.70
CA LYS A 40 8.79 8.34 17.66
C LYS A 40 9.50 9.51 16.98
N ALA A 41 10.03 9.30 15.78
CA ALA A 41 10.74 10.31 15.01
C ALA A 41 9.84 11.22 14.17
N ILE A 42 8.55 10.92 14.09
CA ILE A 42 7.58 11.63 13.27
C ILE A 42 6.46 12.09 14.20
N ASP A 43 6.19 13.39 14.18
CA ASP A 43 5.17 14.01 15.03
C ASP A 43 3.78 13.83 14.38
N PHE A 44 3.21 12.63 14.54
CA PHE A 44 1.85 12.33 14.14
C PHE A 44 0.93 12.24 15.34
N THR A 45 -0.24 12.82 15.22
CA THR A 45 -1.37 12.47 16.09
C THR A 45 -1.92 11.12 15.68
N PRO A 46 -2.16 10.17 16.61
CA PRO A 46 -2.83 8.93 16.27
C PRO A 46 -4.14 9.19 15.51
N GLY A 47 -4.35 8.46 14.41
CA GLY A 47 -5.49 8.64 13.52
C GLY A 47 -5.29 9.64 12.37
N GLU A 48 -4.33 10.55 12.43
CA GLU A 48 -4.06 11.48 11.34
C GLU A 48 -3.67 10.80 10.04
N LEU A 49 -2.93 9.70 10.12
CA LEU A 49 -2.56 8.91 8.94
C LEU A 49 -3.78 8.46 8.13
N LEU A 50 -4.86 8.11 8.82
CA LEU A 50 -6.11 7.67 8.19
C LEU A 50 -6.96 8.83 7.70
N GLY A 51 -6.73 10.03 8.22
CA GLY A 51 -7.43 11.25 7.82
C GLY A 51 -6.74 12.07 6.73
N CYS A 52 -5.60 11.62 6.22
CA CYS A 52 -4.83 12.39 5.24
C CYS A 52 -5.44 12.31 3.84
N LYS A 53 -5.83 13.45 3.28
CA LYS A 53 -6.40 13.56 1.92
C LYS A 53 -5.42 13.24 0.81
N SER A 54 -4.18 13.71 0.97
CA SER A 54 -3.18 13.67 -0.10
C SER A 54 -2.60 12.28 -0.34
N GLY A 55 -2.81 11.33 0.56
CA GLY A 55 -2.11 10.06 0.54
C GLY A 55 -0.61 10.14 0.90
N GLU A 56 -0.10 11.34 1.10
CA GLU A 56 1.31 11.57 1.50
C GLU A 56 1.58 11.16 2.94
N LEU A 57 0.53 10.98 3.74
CA LEU A 57 0.57 10.47 5.12
C LEU A 57 1.53 11.26 6.04
N GLY A 58 1.60 12.57 5.85
CA GLY A 58 2.50 13.45 6.62
C GLY A 58 3.95 13.46 6.13
N LEU A 59 4.28 12.71 5.08
CA LEU A 59 5.63 12.64 4.53
C LEU A 59 6.15 14.02 4.08
N ARG A 60 5.28 14.85 3.49
CA ARG A 60 5.64 16.20 3.06
C ARG A 60 6.18 17.04 4.21
N LYS A 61 5.42 17.13 5.30
CA LYS A 61 5.84 17.90 6.46
C LYS A 61 7.18 17.41 7.01
N PHE A 62 7.33 16.10 7.15
CA PHE A 62 8.56 15.48 7.65
C PHE A 62 9.78 15.83 6.80
N LEU A 63 9.65 15.73 5.47
CA LEU A 63 10.76 15.96 4.54
C LEU A 63 11.09 17.47 4.40
N GLU A 64 10.07 18.31 4.29
CA GLU A 64 10.27 19.77 4.15
C GLU A 64 10.84 20.39 5.43
N ASP A 65 10.40 19.96 6.60
CA ASP A 65 10.99 20.37 7.89
C ASP A 65 12.47 19.96 8.01
N ALA A 66 12.86 18.86 7.34
CA ALA A 66 14.25 18.41 7.25
C ALA A 66 15.07 19.12 6.15
N GLY A 67 14.49 20.08 5.45
CA GLY A 67 15.14 20.86 4.39
C GLY A 67 15.23 20.14 3.05
N HIS A 68 14.32 19.19 2.78
CA HIS A 68 14.22 18.50 1.50
C HIS A 68 13.05 19.05 0.68
N THR A 69 13.07 18.81 -0.62
CA THR A 69 11.95 19.13 -1.53
C THR A 69 11.21 17.87 -1.88
N LEU A 70 9.90 17.81 -1.62
CA LEU A 70 9.04 16.70 -2.02
C LEU A 70 8.18 17.10 -3.22
N VAL A 71 8.35 16.40 -4.32
CA VAL A 71 7.48 16.48 -5.50
C VAL A 71 6.62 15.23 -5.56
N VAL A 72 5.30 15.41 -5.66
CA VAL A 72 4.35 14.29 -5.74
C VAL A 72 3.59 14.41 -7.05
N THR A 73 3.54 13.30 -7.79
CA THR A 73 2.78 13.23 -9.04
C THR A 73 2.11 11.88 -9.23
N SER A 74 0.97 11.86 -9.90
CA SER A 74 0.30 10.66 -10.41
C SER A 74 0.56 10.44 -11.90
N ASP A 75 1.05 11.46 -12.59
CA ASP A 75 1.36 11.41 -14.03
C ASP A 75 2.71 10.71 -14.24
N LYS A 76 2.64 9.41 -14.52
CA LYS A 76 3.78 8.49 -14.58
C LYS A 76 3.89 7.67 -15.87
N ASP A 77 2.88 7.72 -16.71
CA ASP A 77 2.76 6.88 -17.89
C ASP A 77 2.94 7.69 -19.18
N GLY A 78 3.60 7.07 -20.17
CA GLY A 78 3.91 7.69 -21.45
C GLY A 78 5.20 8.52 -21.45
N ASP A 79 5.68 8.80 -22.66
CA ASP A 79 6.91 9.55 -22.83
C ASP A 79 6.75 11.02 -22.43
N GLY A 80 7.66 11.51 -21.60
CA GLY A 80 7.67 12.89 -21.15
C GLY A 80 6.57 13.24 -20.16
N CYS A 81 6.03 12.23 -19.44
CA CYS A 81 5.14 12.45 -18.30
C CYS A 81 5.80 13.34 -17.23
N GLU A 82 5.02 13.82 -16.29
CA GLU A 82 5.54 14.69 -15.22
C GLU A 82 6.60 13.95 -14.38
N ALA A 83 6.39 12.67 -14.09
CA ALA A 83 7.38 11.89 -13.37
C ALA A 83 8.73 11.82 -14.09
N ASP A 84 8.76 11.69 -15.42
CA ASP A 84 10.01 11.68 -16.19
C ASP A 84 10.73 13.03 -16.14
N LYS A 85 10.00 14.14 -16.19
CA LYS A 85 10.58 15.49 -16.08
C LYS A 85 11.17 15.76 -14.71
N GLU A 86 10.44 15.36 -13.67
CA GLU A 86 10.85 15.55 -12.28
C GLU A 86 11.97 14.61 -11.85
N LEU A 87 12.13 13.47 -12.55
CA LEU A 87 13.17 12.49 -12.30
C LEU A 87 14.57 13.04 -12.60
N VAL A 88 14.72 13.91 -13.61
CA VAL A 88 16.02 14.36 -14.16
C VAL A 88 16.96 14.90 -13.08
N ASP A 89 16.43 15.62 -12.11
CA ASP A 89 17.21 16.22 -11.01
C ASP A 89 16.86 15.64 -9.63
N ALA A 90 16.12 14.52 -9.60
CA ALA A 90 15.77 13.84 -8.36
C ALA A 90 16.99 13.14 -7.74
N ASP A 91 17.12 13.23 -6.42
CA ASP A 91 18.06 12.44 -5.62
C ASP A 91 17.47 11.10 -5.18
N VAL A 92 16.15 11.07 -4.96
CA VAL A 92 15.42 9.89 -4.46
C VAL A 92 14.10 9.76 -5.20
N VAL A 93 13.75 8.53 -5.57
CA VAL A 93 12.42 8.20 -6.10
C VAL A 93 11.70 7.29 -5.11
N ILE A 94 10.45 7.59 -4.80
CA ILE A 94 9.54 6.74 -4.04
C ILE A 94 8.43 6.31 -4.99
N SER A 95 8.29 5.02 -5.21
CA SER A 95 7.21 4.44 -6.00
C SER A 95 6.57 3.26 -5.27
N GLN A 96 5.57 2.62 -5.86
CA GLN A 96 4.85 1.54 -5.19
C GLN A 96 4.53 0.43 -6.19
N PRO A 97 4.55 -0.85 -5.76
CA PRO A 97 4.38 -1.98 -6.67
C PRO A 97 2.95 -2.09 -7.24
N PHE A 98 1.96 -1.51 -6.59
CA PHE A 98 0.55 -1.54 -7.02
C PHE A 98 0.12 -0.31 -7.84
N PHE A 99 0.98 0.71 -7.95
CA PHE A 99 0.87 1.84 -8.86
C PHE A 99 2.27 2.16 -9.39
N PRO A 100 2.89 1.23 -10.16
CA PRO A 100 4.30 1.26 -10.43
C PRO A 100 4.69 2.37 -11.40
N TYR A 101 5.75 3.09 -11.07
CA TYR A 101 6.54 3.85 -12.02
C TYR A 101 7.74 2.97 -12.40
N TYR A 102 7.75 2.49 -13.64
CA TYR A 102 8.80 1.62 -14.11
C TYR A 102 10.10 2.39 -14.27
N LEU A 103 11.01 2.19 -13.31
CA LEU A 103 12.32 2.82 -13.29
C LEU A 103 13.30 1.95 -14.09
N THR A 104 13.31 2.17 -15.39
CA THR A 104 14.15 1.44 -16.34
C THR A 104 15.58 2.00 -16.38
N ARG A 105 16.50 1.28 -17.05
CA ARG A 105 17.86 1.74 -17.29
C ARG A 105 17.89 3.11 -17.96
N GLU A 106 17.10 3.29 -19.01
CA GLU A 106 17.04 4.54 -19.78
C GLU A 106 16.61 5.71 -18.88
N LYS A 107 15.60 5.51 -18.04
CA LYS A 107 15.15 6.52 -17.07
C LYS A 107 16.21 6.84 -16.03
N MET A 108 16.89 5.84 -15.51
CA MET A 108 18.00 6.07 -14.57
C MET A 108 19.15 6.84 -15.23
N GLU A 109 19.39 6.64 -16.53
CA GLU A 109 20.42 7.38 -17.28
C GLU A 109 20.12 8.87 -17.41
N THR A 110 18.84 9.26 -17.42
CA THR A 110 18.45 10.68 -17.43
C THR A 110 18.56 11.36 -16.06
N ALA A 111 18.77 10.58 -14.98
CA ALA A 111 18.79 11.05 -13.60
C ALA A 111 20.20 10.92 -12.98
N PRO A 112 21.14 11.82 -13.28
CA PRO A 112 22.53 11.71 -12.82
C PRO A 112 22.68 11.83 -11.30
N ASN A 113 21.74 12.48 -10.63
CA ASN A 113 21.79 12.69 -9.18
C ASN A 113 21.11 11.58 -8.38
N LEU A 114 20.43 10.64 -9.03
CA LEU A 114 19.66 9.61 -8.37
C LEU A 114 20.54 8.68 -7.56
N LYS A 115 20.27 8.56 -6.27
CA LYS A 115 21.02 7.78 -5.28
C LYS A 115 20.22 6.62 -4.73
N MET A 116 18.89 6.77 -4.67
CA MET A 116 18.03 5.79 -4.02
C MET A 116 16.66 5.68 -4.70
N ALA A 117 16.19 4.46 -4.82
CA ALA A 117 14.82 4.15 -5.20
C ALA A 117 14.15 3.40 -4.04
N ILE A 118 13.06 3.95 -3.50
CA ILE A 118 12.30 3.36 -2.41
C ILE A 118 11.00 2.79 -2.97
N THR A 119 10.79 1.51 -2.76
CA THR A 119 9.51 0.85 -3.03
C THR A 119 8.65 0.89 -1.79
N ALA A 120 7.58 1.69 -1.83
CA ALA A 120 6.63 1.83 -0.73
C ALA A 120 5.66 0.64 -0.69
N GLY A 121 6.21 -0.53 -0.45
CA GLY A 121 5.53 -1.82 -0.44
C GLY A 121 6.54 -2.95 -0.50
N ILE A 122 6.05 -4.16 -0.73
CA ILE A 122 6.86 -5.36 -0.91
C ILE A 122 6.94 -5.65 -2.41
N GLY A 123 8.14 -5.87 -2.90
CA GLY A 123 8.43 -6.12 -4.31
C GLY A 123 8.99 -4.89 -5.04
N SER A 124 9.99 -5.13 -5.88
CA SER A 124 10.72 -4.13 -6.65
C SER A 124 10.76 -4.45 -8.15
N ASP A 125 9.82 -5.25 -8.64
CA ASP A 125 9.77 -5.72 -10.04
C ASP A 125 9.65 -4.56 -11.06
N HIS A 126 9.25 -3.38 -10.60
CA HIS A 126 9.17 -2.16 -11.40
C HIS A 126 10.47 -1.36 -11.44
N VAL A 127 11.54 -1.86 -10.83
CA VAL A 127 12.86 -1.25 -10.83
C VAL A 127 13.85 -2.18 -11.53
N ASP A 128 14.59 -1.69 -12.52
CA ASP A 128 15.70 -2.42 -13.13
C ASP A 128 16.86 -2.52 -12.13
N LEU A 129 16.88 -3.61 -11.37
CA LEU A 129 17.86 -3.84 -10.32
C LEU A 129 19.30 -3.92 -10.87
N GLN A 130 19.48 -4.45 -12.09
CA GLN A 130 20.81 -4.50 -12.70
C GLN A 130 21.32 -3.11 -13.06
N ALA A 131 20.46 -2.27 -13.63
CA ALA A 131 20.79 -0.88 -13.91
C ALA A 131 21.09 -0.09 -12.63
N ALA A 132 20.31 -0.30 -11.58
CA ALA A 132 20.54 0.32 -10.28
C ALA A 132 21.89 -0.05 -9.69
N MET A 133 22.27 -1.35 -9.72
CA MET A 133 23.58 -1.80 -9.27
C MET A 133 24.73 -1.18 -10.08
N ASP A 134 24.62 -1.17 -11.41
CA ASP A 134 25.64 -0.61 -12.30
C ASP A 134 25.90 0.87 -12.01
N ARG A 135 24.84 1.59 -11.60
CA ARG A 135 24.85 3.03 -11.29
C ARG A 135 25.06 3.34 -9.81
N LYS A 136 25.15 2.33 -8.96
CA LYS A 136 25.27 2.45 -7.50
C LYS A 136 24.09 3.20 -6.87
N ILE A 137 22.89 2.92 -7.37
CA ILE A 137 21.63 3.40 -6.82
C ILE A 137 21.12 2.35 -5.83
N ASP A 138 20.90 2.75 -4.58
CA ASP A 138 20.33 1.87 -3.58
C ASP A 138 18.85 1.63 -3.85
N VAL A 139 18.43 0.37 -3.85
CA VAL A 139 17.01 0.00 -3.98
C VAL A 139 16.53 -0.58 -2.67
N VAL A 140 15.53 0.04 -2.08
CA VAL A 140 15.02 -0.30 -0.74
C VAL A 140 13.53 -0.61 -0.81
N GLU A 141 13.12 -1.71 -0.22
CA GLU A 141 11.73 -2.09 -0.04
C GLU A 141 11.28 -1.86 1.42
N VAL A 142 9.99 -1.55 1.61
CA VAL A 142 9.39 -1.53 2.93
C VAL A 142 8.96 -2.96 3.31
N THR A 143 9.97 -3.80 3.53
CA THR A 143 9.79 -5.23 3.76
C THR A 143 9.09 -5.49 5.10
N PHE A 144 8.13 -6.43 5.10
CA PHE A 144 7.39 -6.90 6.26
C PHE A 144 6.43 -5.91 6.93
N CYS A 145 6.28 -4.69 6.44
CA CYS A 145 5.44 -3.67 7.07
C CYS A 145 3.96 -4.08 7.19
N ASN A 146 3.45 -4.86 6.22
CA ASN A 146 2.07 -5.31 6.14
C ASN A 146 1.89 -6.83 6.22
N SER A 147 2.92 -7.59 6.61
CA SER A 147 2.88 -9.06 6.59
C SER A 147 1.73 -9.61 7.42
N ARG A 148 1.51 -9.06 8.61
CA ARG A 148 0.41 -9.48 9.47
C ARG A 148 -0.94 -9.14 8.87
N SER A 149 -1.11 -7.93 8.34
CA SER A 149 -2.36 -7.53 7.69
C SER A 149 -2.73 -8.45 6.52
N VAL A 150 -1.73 -8.87 5.74
CA VAL A 150 -1.95 -9.80 4.63
C VAL A 150 -2.29 -11.19 5.14
N ALA A 151 -1.61 -11.68 6.19
CA ALA A 151 -1.93 -12.98 6.79
C ALA A 151 -3.36 -13.02 7.35
N GLU A 152 -3.76 -12.00 8.10
CA GLU A 152 -5.13 -11.87 8.61
C GLU A 152 -6.16 -11.79 7.48
N HIS A 153 -5.84 -11.09 6.39
CA HIS A 153 -6.71 -11.03 5.21
C HIS A 153 -6.86 -12.40 4.53
N ILE A 154 -5.79 -13.19 4.45
CA ILE A 154 -5.85 -14.57 3.94
C ILE A 154 -6.78 -15.43 4.80
N VAL A 155 -6.61 -15.40 6.12
CA VAL A 155 -7.47 -16.15 7.05
C VAL A 155 -8.94 -15.71 6.93
N MET A 156 -9.18 -14.41 6.85
CA MET A 156 -10.52 -13.85 6.61
C MET A 156 -11.13 -14.39 5.31
N GLN A 157 -10.37 -14.42 4.21
CA GLN A 157 -10.85 -14.95 2.93
C GLN A 157 -11.16 -16.45 3.00
N ILE A 158 -10.29 -17.25 3.63
CA ILE A 158 -10.51 -18.68 3.83
C ILE A 158 -11.82 -18.90 4.58
N LEU A 159 -12.01 -18.23 5.72
CA LEU A 159 -13.23 -18.34 6.51
C LEU A 159 -14.47 -17.85 5.74
N SER A 160 -14.35 -16.77 4.99
CA SER A 160 -15.44 -16.25 4.16
C SER A 160 -15.88 -17.23 3.08
N LEU A 161 -14.93 -17.96 2.50
CA LEU A 161 -15.22 -18.98 1.48
C LEU A 161 -15.85 -20.23 2.08
N VAL A 162 -15.25 -20.81 3.13
CA VAL A 162 -15.78 -22.05 3.73
C VAL A 162 -17.11 -21.84 4.44
N ARG A 163 -17.38 -20.63 4.95
CA ARG A 163 -18.66 -20.26 5.57
C ARG A 163 -19.70 -19.71 4.60
N ASP A 164 -19.38 -19.62 3.32
CA ASP A 164 -20.26 -19.04 2.26
C ASP A 164 -20.77 -17.63 2.62
N TYR A 165 -19.91 -16.81 3.26
CA TYR A 165 -20.29 -15.52 3.81
C TYR A 165 -20.90 -14.57 2.78
N HIS A 166 -20.34 -14.48 1.59
CA HIS A 166 -20.80 -13.53 0.57
C HIS A 166 -22.22 -13.81 0.08
N ASN A 167 -22.58 -15.10 -0.13
CA ASN A 167 -23.93 -15.46 -0.52
C ASN A 167 -24.92 -15.23 0.62
N GLN A 168 -24.55 -15.58 1.83
CA GLN A 168 -25.40 -15.33 3.01
C GLN A 168 -25.67 -13.85 3.21
N HIS A 169 -24.64 -13.01 3.08
CA HIS A 169 -24.76 -11.56 3.15
C HIS A 169 -25.72 -11.03 2.05
N ARG A 170 -25.59 -11.51 0.82
CA ARG A 170 -26.47 -11.12 -0.28
C ARG A 170 -27.92 -11.52 0.00
N ILE A 171 -28.17 -12.77 0.42
CA ILE A 171 -29.51 -13.27 0.74
C ILE A 171 -30.18 -12.39 1.81
N ILE A 172 -29.45 -12.03 2.88
CA ILE A 172 -29.99 -11.18 3.94
C ILE A 172 -30.29 -9.78 3.41
N ASN A 173 -29.43 -9.19 2.62
CA ASN A 173 -29.66 -7.86 2.04
C ASN A 173 -30.85 -7.82 1.07
N GLU A 174 -31.16 -8.94 0.43
CA GLU A 174 -32.35 -9.11 -0.42
C GLU A 174 -33.63 -9.44 0.39
N GLY A 175 -33.55 -9.45 1.72
CA GLY A 175 -34.68 -9.72 2.62
C GLY A 175 -34.93 -11.21 2.87
N GLY A 176 -34.01 -12.08 2.46
CA GLY A 176 -34.09 -13.52 2.71
C GLY A 176 -33.64 -13.88 4.13
N TRP A 177 -34.26 -14.93 4.66
CA TRP A 177 -33.90 -15.51 5.94
C TRP A 177 -34.12 -17.02 5.90
N ASN A 178 -33.10 -17.76 5.44
CA ASN A 178 -33.20 -19.21 5.26
C ASN A 178 -31.93 -19.91 5.71
N ILE A 179 -31.98 -20.57 6.85
CA ILE A 179 -30.86 -21.32 7.40
C ILE A 179 -30.49 -22.53 6.57
N ALA A 180 -31.45 -23.15 5.87
CA ALA A 180 -31.20 -24.34 5.06
C ALA A 180 -30.24 -24.03 3.89
N ASP A 181 -30.42 -22.90 3.23
CA ASP A 181 -29.53 -22.46 2.15
C ASP A 181 -28.11 -22.17 2.64
N ALA A 182 -28.01 -21.58 3.85
CA ALA A 182 -26.72 -21.31 4.49
C ALA A 182 -25.98 -22.60 4.83
N VAL A 183 -26.66 -23.56 5.46
CA VAL A 183 -26.08 -24.84 5.90
C VAL A 183 -25.58 -25.70 4.75
N GLN A 184 -26.31 -25.70 3.62
CA GLN A 184 -25.93 -26.53 2.45
C GLN A 184 -24.56 -26.18 1.85
N ARG A 185 -24.08 -24.97 2.06
CA ARG A 185 -22.87 -24.44 1.40
C ARG A 185 -21.78 -24.03 2.39
N SER A 186 -22.05 -24.17 3.69
CA SER A 186 -21.09 -23.79 4.72
C SER A 186 -20.47 -25.02 5.33
N TYR A 187 -19.18 -24.94 5.56
CA TYR A 187 -18.39 -26.01 6.20
C TYR A 187 -17.64 -25.42 7.39
N ASP A 188 -17.26 -26.27 8.33
CA ASP A 188 -16.33 -25.90 9.36
C ASP A 188 -14.90 -26.08 8.84
N LEU A 189 -14.02 -25.18 9.21
CA LEU A 189 -12.61 -25.24 8.83
C LEU A 189 -11.88 -26.33 9.61
N GLU A 190 -12.41 -26.71 10.77
CA GLU A 190 -11.85 -27.76 11.61
C GLU A 190 -11.69 -29.09 10.84
N GLY A 191 -10.51 -29.65 10.88
CA GLY A 191 -10.17 -30.88 10.18
C GLY A 191 -9.91 -30.75 8.69
N MET A 192 -10.03 -29.55 8.12
CA MET A 192 -9.69 -29.31 6.72
C MET A 192 -8.18 -29.11 6.53
N HIS A 193 -7.72 -29.41 5.32
CA HIS A 193 -6.35 -29.15 4.91
C HIS A 193 -6.31 -27.89 4.06
N VAL A 194 -5.53 -26.91 4.49
CA VAL A 194 -5.27 -25.69 3.74
C VAL A 194 -3.86 -25.78 3.16
N GLY A 195 -3.75 -25.64 1.83
CA GLY A 195 -2.47 -25.60 1.14
C GLY A 195 -2.05 -24.16 0.88
N THR A 196 -0.79 -23.83 1.14
CA THR A 196 -0.21 -22.53 0.79
C THR A 196 0.94 -22.71 -0.20
N VAL A 197 1.03 -21.79 -1.15
CA VAL A 197 2.20 -21.65 -2.03
C VAL A 197 3.02 -20.50 -1.49
N ALA A 198 4.18 -20.79 -0.94
CA ALA A 198 5.06 -19.97 -0.14
C ALA A 198 4.81 -20.09 1.37
N ALA A 199 5.91 -20.42 2.08
CA ALA A 199 5.94 -20.53 3.54
C ALA A 199 6.93 -19.50 4.13
N GLY A 200 6.92 -18.28 3.60
CA GLY A 200 7.65 -17.15 4.16
C GLY A 200 6.88 -16.54 5.33
N ARG A 201 7.22 -15.31 5.69
CA ARG A 201 6.64 -14.64 6.86
C ARG A 201 5.11 -14.56 6.83
N ILE A 202 4.53 -14.23 5.68
CA ILE A 202 3.07 -14.16 5.53
C ILE A 202 2.44 -15.55 5.65
N GLY A 203 2.99 -16.54 4.92
CA GLY A 203 2.42 -17.89 4.91
C GLY A 203 2.61 -18.67 6.20
N LEU A 204 3.54 -18.25 7.08
CA LEU A 204 3.71 -18.83 8.42
C LEU A 204 2.83 -18.12 9.46
N ASP A 205 2.47 -16.86 9.24
CA ASP A 205 1.58 -16.09 10.12
C ASP A 205 0.09 -16.40 9.83
N ALA A 206 -0.21 -16.89 8.62
CA ALA A 206 -1.56 -17.30 8.22
C ALA A 206 -1.86 -18.75 8.61
#